data_bff60e0f0cb6ce640a29454e98183ee9
#
_entry.id   bff60e0f0cb6ce640a29454e98183ee9
#
_cell.length_a   1.000
_cell.length_b   1.000
_cell.length_c   1.000
_cell.angle_alpha   90.00
_cell.angle_beta   90.00
_cell.angle_gamma   90.00
#
_symmetry.space_group_name_H-M   'P 1'
#
loop_
_entity.id
_entity.type
_entity.pdbx_description
1 polymer ?
#
loop_
_entity_poly.entity_id
_entity_poly.type
_entity_poly.pdbx_seq_one_letter_code
_entity_poly.pdbx_strand_id
1 'polypeptide(L)'
;MDDTARFAGKYTDLASPRLGAEVTFATDDFFADKSRLIDPAPPVFIAGKYDDNGKWMDGWESRRRRNGGYDYCIIRLALPGILHGVDIDTSHFTGNFPPAASIDACLVDGEPDAKTVWTEILPSVSLQGNSP
;
A
#
# COMPACT_ATOMS: atom_id res chain seq x y z
N MET A 1 -18.76 -9.92 0.25
CA MET A 1 -17.79 -11.01 0.20
C MET A 1 -16.38 -10.45 0.08
N ASP A 2 -15.49 -10.92 0.91
CA ASP A 2 -14.09 -10.48 0.89
C ASP A 2 -13.36 -11.13 -0.29
N ASP A 3 -12.91 -10.31 -1.25
CA ASP A 3 -12.20 -10.79 -2.44
C ASP A 3 -10.83 -11.38 -2.10
N THR A 4 -10.26 -11.06 -0.94
CA THR A 4 -8.99 -11.62 -0.47
C THR A 4 -9.03 -13.14 -0.43
N ALA A 5 -10.19 -13.73 -0.10
CA ALA A 5 -10.37 -15.18 -0.06
C ALA A 5 -10.14 -15.87 -1.40
N ARG A 6 -10.22 -15.14 -2.53
CA ARG A 6 -10.06 -15.72 -3.87
C ARG A 6 -8.62 -16.15 -4.14
N PHE A 7 -7.64 -15.47 -3.55
CA PHE A 7 -6.23 -15.76 -3.81
C PHE A 7 -5.41 -15.99 -2.54
N ALA A 8 -5.92 -15.62 -1.38
CA ALA A 8 -5.22 -15.85 -0.13
C ALA A 8 -4.98 -17.37 0.07
N GLY A 9 -3.73 -17.72 0.36
CA GLY A 9 -3.33 -19.11 0.53
C GLY A 9 -3.08 -19.88 -0.76
N LYS A 10 -3.43 -19.32 -1.94
CA LYS A 10 -3.17 -19.95 -3.24
C LYS A 10 -1.89 -19.45 -3.87
N TYR A 11 -1.55 -18.19 -3.65
CA TYR A 11 -0.43 -17.53 -4.30
C TYR A 11 0.47 -16.92 -3.25
N THR A 12 1.74 -16.77 -3.60
CA THR A 12 2.74 -16.13 -2.77
C THR A 12 2.47 -14.63 -2.70
N ASP A 13 2.58 -14.05 -1.51
CA ASP A 13 2.53 -12.60 -1.30
C ASP A 13 3.89 -12.00 -1.65
N LEU A 14 4.03 -11.52 -2.88
CA LEU A 14 5.28 -10.93 -3.37
C LEU A 14 5.61 -9.59 -2.71
N ALA A 15 4.64 -8.96 -2.04
CA ALA A 15 4.86 -7.73 -1.29
C ALA A 15 5.28 -7.99 0.15
N SER A 16 5.46 -9.24 0.57
CA SER A 16 5.87 -9.55 1.93
C SER A 16 7.33 -9.17 2.19
N PRO A 17 7.62 -8.35 3.21
CA PRO A 17 9.00 -8.03 3.59
C PRO A 17 9.75 -9.26 4.11
N ARG A 18 9.05 -10.30 4.55
CA ARG A 18 9.67 -11.57 4.94
C ARG A 18 10.37 -12.26 3.77
N LEU A 19 9.93 -12.01 2.55
CA LEU A 19 10.56 -12.51 1.33
C LEU A 19 11.54 -11.52 0.72
N GLY A 20 11.66 -10.31 1.25
CA GLY A 20 12.58 -9.29 0.77
C GLY A 20 11.92 -8.10 0.06
N ALA A 21 10.59 -8.00 0.05
CA ALA A 21 9.91 -6.83 -0.49
C ALA A 21 10.17 -5.59 0.37
N GLU A 22 10.16 -4.43 -0.25
CA GLU A 22 10.44 -3.16 0.42
C GLU A 22 9.66 -2.03 -0.24
N VAL A 23 9.09 -1.14 0.55
CA VAL A 23 8.58 0.13 0.05
C VAL A 23 9.75 1.10 -0.05
N THR A 24 10.17 1.40 -1.28
CA THR A 24 11.40 2.15 -1.52
C THR A 24 11.19 3.66 -1.56
N PHE A 25 9.96 4.10 -1.77
CA PHE A 25 9.64 5.52 -1.88
C PHE A 25 8.18 5.79 -1.53
N ALA A 26 7.92 6.94 -0.93
CA ALA A 26 6.57 7.50 -0.77
C ALA A 26 6.65 9.02 -0.91
N THR A 27 5.63 9.62 -1.52
CA THR A 27 5.57 11.07 -1.66
C THR A 27 5.36 11.78 -0.33
N ASP A 28 4.66 11.15 0.59
CA ASP A 28 4.47 11.64 1.95
C ASP A 28 4.12 10.47 2.87
N ASP A 29 4.81 10.35 4.00
CA ASP A 29 4.53 9.35 5.04
C ASP A 29 4.67 9.95 6.45
N PHE A 30 4.30 11.23 6.57
CA PHE A 30 4.49 11.99 7.81
C PHE A 30 3.80 11.35 9.02
N PHE A 31 2.55 10.90 8.87
CA PHE A 31 1.79 10.35 9.99
C PHE A 31 2.10 8.88 10.27
N ALA A 32 2.42 8.11 9.24
CA ALA A 32 2.81 6.72 9.43
C ALA A 32 3.73 6.29 8.30
N ASP A 33 4.85 5.67 8.66
CA ASP A 33 5.91 5.31 7.73
C ASP A 33 5.41 4.39 6.61
N LYS A 34 5.94 4.60 5.42
CA LYS A 34 5.60 3.82 4.23
C LYS A 34 5.82 2.31 4.41
N SER A 35 6.81 1.91 5.22
CA SER A 35 7.11 0.50 5.43
C SER A 35 5.95 -0.28 6.04
N ARG A 36 5.04 0.39 6.75
CA ARG A 36 3.87 -0.25 7.36
C ARG A 36 2.84 -0.72 6.34
N LEU A 37 2.91 -0.21 5.10
CA LEU A 37 1.96 -0.59 4.04
C LEU A 37 1.97 -2.09 3.75
N ILE A 38 3.14 -2.72 3.81
CA ILE A 38 3.33 -4.12 3.44
C ILE A 38 3.59 -5.03 4.64
N ASP A 39 3.26 -4.61 5.86
CA ASP A 39 3.34 -5.46 7.03
C ASP A 39 2.48 -6.71 6.80
N PRO A 40 3.07 -7.92 6.89
CA PRO A 40 2.33 -9.15 6.59
C PRO A 40 1.37 -9.56 7.70
N ALA A 41 1.49 -9.00 8.90
CA ALA A 41 0.60 -9.30 10.01
C ALA A 41 -0.78 -8.68 9.78
N PRO A 42 -1.86 -9.27 10.33
CA PRO A 42 -3.16 -8.62 10.30
C PRO A 42 -3.10 -7.23 10.91
N PRO A 43 -3.78 -6.23 10.32
CA PRO A 43 -3.73 -4.87 10.84
C PRO A 43 -4.36 -4.79 12.24
N VAL A 44 -3.79 -3.94 13.09
CA VAL A 44 -4.25 -3.75 14.46
C VAL A 44 -4.60 -2.28 14.70
N PHE A 45 -5.50 -2.08 15.65
CA PHE A 45 -5.84 -0.76 16.16
C PHE A 45 -5.57 -0.72 17.66
N ILE A 46 -4.82 0.31 18.10
CA ILE A 46 -4.52 0.51 19.51
C ILE A 46 -5.12 1.84 19.95
N ALA A 47 -6.23 1.77 20.67
CA ALA A 47 -6.93 2.96 21.17
C ALA A 47 -6.02 3.77 22.10
N GLY A 48 -6.03 5.10 21.92
CA GLY A 48 -5.26 6.00 22.76
C GLY A 48 -3.75 6.02 22.52
N LYS A 49 -3.25 5.26 21.55
CA LYS A 49 -1.84 5.29 21.20
C LYS A 49 -1.57 6.46 20.24
N TYR A 50 -0.56 7.24 20.58
CA TYR A 50 -0.07 8.36 19.77
C TYR A 50 1.43 8.26 19.64
N ASP A 51 1.99 8.77 18.56
CA ASP A 51 3.42 8.99 18.40
C ASP A 51 3.71 10.49 18.26
N ASP A 52 4.94 10.86 17.90
CA ASP A 52 5.34 12.27 17.79
C ASP A 52 4.57 13.04 16.71
N ASN A 53 3.93 12.36 15.78
CA ASN A 53 3.24 12.96 14.64
C ASN A 53 1.72 12.87 14.73
N GLY A 54 1.16 12.22 15.75
CA GLY A 54 -0.27 12.15 15.97
C GLY A 54 -0.75 10.76 16.37
N LYS A 55 -2.04 10.46 16.05
CA LYS A 55 -2.64 9.17 16.34
C LYS A 55 -1.94 8.05 15.58
N TRP A 56 -1.56 7.00 16.31
CA TRP A 56 -0.90 5.84 15.71
C TRP A 56 -1.87 5.01 14.86
N MET A 57 -1.47 4.71 13.63
CA MET A 57 -2.22 3.85 12.71
C MET A 57 -1.30 2.74 12.19
N ASP A 58 -1.88 1.56 11.99
CA ASP A 58 -1.18 0.42 11.43
C ASP A 58 -1.31 0.40 9.91
N GLY A 59 -0.45 1.17 9.26
CA GLY A 59 -0.43 1.30 7.81
C GLY A 59 0.32 2.56 7.41
N TRP A 60 0.46 2.77 6.11
CA TRP A 60 1.02 4.01 5.59
C TRP A 60 -0.02 5.12 5.67
N GLU A 61 0.37 6.27 6.23
CA GLU A 61 -0.52 7.42 6.32
C GLU A 61 0.22 8.70 5.94
N SER A 62 -0.24 9.35 4.87
CA SER A 62 0.23 10.64 4.40
C SER A 62 -0.58 11.77 5.02
N ARG A 63 -0.02 12.99 4.95
CA ARG A 63 -0.79 14.19 5.24
C ARG A 63 -1.85 14.39 4.15
N ARG A 64 -2.95 15.04 4.52
CA ARG A 64 -3.98 15.37 3.54
C ARG A 64 -3.43 16.30 2.46
N ARG A 65 -3.60 15.90 1.20
CA ARG A 65 -3.22 16.74 0.07
C ARG A 65 -4.34 17.72 -0.23
N ARG A 66 -4.11 19.00 0.07
CA ARG A 66 -5.13 20.04 -0.08
C ARG A 66 -5.10 20.75 -1.44
N ASN A 67 -4.02 20.61 -2.18
CA ASN A 67 -3.78 21.30 -3.45
C ASN A 67 -4.07 20.44 -4.68
N GLY A 68 -4.87 19.39 -4.52
CA GLY A 68 -5.16 18.45 -5.60
C GLY A 68 -4.02 17.48 -5.86
N GLY A 69 -4.18 16.66 -6.90
CA GLY A 69 -3.20 15.63 -7.23
C GLY A 69 -3.38 14.37 -6.40
N TYR A 70 -2.33 13.58 -6.26
CA TYR A 70 -2.36 12.32 -5.54
C TYR A 70 -1.01 12.05 -4.89
N ASP A 71 -1.03 11.19 -3.87
CA ASP A 71 0.19 10.62 -3.30
C ASP A 71 0.40 9.22 -3.85
N TYR A 72 1.66 8.80 -3.92
CA TYR A 72 2.00 7.46 -4.36
C TYR A 72 3.20 6.92 -3.59
N CYS A 73 3.35 5.61 -3.62
CA CYS A 73 4.53 4.92 -3.15
C CYS A 73 5.03 3.94 -4.20
N ILE A 74 6.27 3.51 -4.05
CA ILE A 74 6.88 2.49 -4.91
C ILE A 74 7.24 1.31 -4.04
N ILE A 75 6.77 0.13 -4.43
CA ILE A 75 7.05 -1.13 -3.76
C ILE A 75 7.93 -1.97 -4.70
N ARG A 76 9.12 -2.36 -4.20
CA ARG A 76 9.92 -3.38 -4.86
C ARG A 76 9.45 -4.73 -4.37
N LEU A 77 8.87 -5.53 -5.26
CA LEU A 77 8.45 -6.89 -4.93
C LEU A 77 9.66 -7.78 -4.63
N ALA A 78 9.44 -8.82 -3.84
CA ALA A 78 10.51 -9.74 -3.44
C ALA A 78 11.15 -10.43 -4.63
N LEU A 79 10.35 -10.77 -5.63
CA LEU A 79 10.77 -11.51 -6.83
C LEU A 79 9.94 -11.02 -8.02
N PRO A 80 10.47 -11.11 -9.24
CA PRO A 80 9.63 -11.01 -10.44
C PRO A 80 8.60 -12.14 -10.47
N GLY A 81 7.42 -11.85 -10.96
CA GLY A 81 6.37 -12.85 -11.02
C GLY A 81 5.12 -12.34 -11.73
N ILE A 82 4.14 -13.22 -11.82
CA ILE A 82 2.83 -12.91 -12.38
C ILE A 82 1.90 -12.50 -11.23
N LEU A 83 1.34 -11.31 -11.32
CA LEU A 83 0.40 -10.80 -10.32
C LEU A 83 -1.01 -11.28 -10.65
N HIS A 84 -1.61 -12.02 -9.73
CA HIS A 84 -2.96 -12.57 -9.87
C HIS A 84 -4.01 -11.71 -9.18
N GLY A 85 -3.61 -10.92 -8.19
CA GLY A 85 -4.52 -10.04 -7.47
C GLY A 85 -3.78 -9.13 -6.52
N VAL A 86 -4.49 -8.11 -6.03
CA VAL A 86 -4.00 -7.15 -5.05
C VAL A 86 -5.10 -6.90 -4.04
N ASP A 87 -4.74 -6.94 -2.76
CA ASP A 87 -5.61 -6.52 -1.67
C ASP A 87 -5.16 -5.14 -1.18
N ILE A 88 -6.03 -4.15 -1.31
CA ILE A 88 -5.80 -2.80 -0.80
C ILE A 88 -6.61 -2.67 0.49
N ASP A 89 -5.92 -2.77 1.62
CA ASP A 89 -6.53 -2.89 2.94
C ASP A 89 -6.57 -1.53 3.63
N THR A 90 -7.78 -1.06 3.94
CA THR A 90 -8.04 0.17 4.69
C THR A 90 -8.54 -0.11 6.11
N SER A 91 -8.33 -1.30 6.64
CA SER A 91 -8.76 -1.68 7.99
C SER A 91 -8.32 -0.65 9.02
N HIS A 92 -9.26 -0.25 9.89
CA HIS A 92 -9.08 0.77 10.93
C HIS A 92 -8.96 2.22 10.43
N PHE A 93 -8.85 2.44 9.12
CA PHE A 93 -8.92 3.78 8.53
C PHE A 93 -10.38 4.09 8.22
N THR A 94 -11.06 4.79 9.11
CA THR A 94 -12.50 5.03 9.02
C THR A 94 -12.86 6.35 8.34
N GLY A 95 -12.06 7.40 8.57
CA GLY A 95 -12.27 8.71 7.95
C GLY A 95 -11.06 9.23 7.20
N ASN A 96 -9.93 8.58 7.34
CA ASN A 96 -8.63 8.99 6.83
C ASN A 96 -8.09 8.06 5.74
N PHE A 97 -8.96 7.34 5.05
CA PHE A 97 -8.59 6.50 3.91
C PHE A 97 -8.64 7.31 2.61
N PRO A 98 -7.85 6.93 1.59
CA PRO A 98 -7.96 7.58 0.28
C PRO A 98 -9.26 7.18 -0.41
N PRO A 99 -9.89 8.11 -1.17
CA PRO A 99 -11.17 7.80 -1.84
C PRO A 99 -11.01 6.80 -2.98
N ALA A 100 -9.82 6.69 -3.55
CA ALA A 100 -9.56 5.80 -4.68
C ALA A 100 -8.08 5.43 -4.72
N ALA A 101 -7.77 4.34 -5.42
CA ALA A 101 -6.40 3.92 -5.67
C ALA A 101 -6.28 3.30 -7.06
N SER A 102 -5.08 3.38 -7.62
CA SER A 102 -4.69 2.70 -8.86
C SER A 102 -3.30 2.11 -8.69
N ILE A 103 -2.94 1.16 -9.56
CA ILE A 103 -1.66 0.47 -9.48
C ILE A 103 -1.06 0.35 -10.87
N ASP A 104 0.20 0.77 -10.98
CA ASP A 104 1.03 0.55 -12.15
C ASP A 104 2.18 -0.38 -11.77
N ALA A 105 2.69 -1.12 -12.72
CA ALA A 105 3.80 -2.04 -12.50
C ALA A 105 4.84 -1.92 -13.62
N CYS A 106 6.07 -2.26 -13.29
CA CYS A 106 7.16 -2.38 -14.27
C CYS A 106 8.12 -3.51 -13.88
N LEU A 107 8.90 -3.96 -14.85
CA LEU A 107 10.00 -4.88 -14.61
C LEU A 107 11.28 -4.18 -15.07
N VAL A 108 12.18 -3.91 -14.12
CA VAL A 108 13.43 -3.18 -14.37
C VAL A 108 14.57 -3.84 -13.60
N ASP A 109 15.80 -3.66 -14.10
CA ASP A 109 17.00 -3.95 -13.32
C ASP A 109 17.33 -2.76 -12.42
N GLY A 110 17.37 -2.99 -11.11
CA GLY A 110 17.64 -1.92 -10.15
C GLY A 110 16.42 -1.04 -9.89
N GLU A 111 16.67 0.22 -9.60
CA GLU A 111 15.61 1.17 -9.26
C GLU A 111 14.96 1.77 -10.50
N PRO A 112 13.62 1.98 -10.49
CA PRO A 112 12.97 2.74 -11.56
C PRO A 112 13.48 4.17 -11.59
N ASP A 113 13.51 4.75 -12.79
CA ASP A 113 13.93 6.14 -13.00
C ASP A 113 12.91 6.89 -13.87
N ALA A 114 13.26 8.12 -14.27
CA ALA A 114 12.37 8.95 -15.07
C ALA A 114 12.07 8.36 -16.46
N LYS A 115 12.86 7.44 -16.94
CA LYS A 115 12.68 6.78 -18.24
C LYS A 115 11.92 5.47 -18.16
N THR A 116 11.64 4.99 -16.95
CA THR A 116 10.90 3.74 -16.74
C THR A 116 9.50 3.86 -17.34
N VAL A 117 9.10 2.86 -18.13
CA VAL A 117 7.74 2.76 -18.65
C VAL A 117 6.91 1.91 -17.70
N TRP A 118 5.88 2.50 -17.13
CA TRP A 118 4.96 1.82 -16.22
C TRP A 118 3.74 1.33 -16.97
N THR A 119 3.26 0.14 -16.61
CA THR A 119 2.02 -0.42 -17.16
C THR A 119 0.94 -0.39 -16.09
N GLU A 120 -0.19 0.22 -16.40
CA GLU A 120 -1.34 0.20 -15.49
C GLU A 120 -1.88 -1.22 -15.38
N ILE A 121 -1.92 -1.76 -14.16
CA ILE A 121 -2.45 -3.09 -13.88
C ILE A 121 -3.77 -3.05 -13.12
N LEU A 122 -4.06 -1.94 -12.43
CA LEU A 122 -5.33 -1.68 -11.79
C LEU A 122 -5.71 -0.21 -12.05
N PRO A 123 -6.78 0.05 -12.83
CA PRO A 123 -7.26 1.42 -13.01
C PRO A 123 -7.81 1.96 -11.70
N SER A 124 -8.00 3.28 -11.63
CA SER A 124 -8.51 3.90 -10.42
C SER A 124 -9.84 3.27 -9.99
N VAL A 125 -9.87 2.75 -8.77
CA VAL A 125 -11.05 2.15 -8.16
C VAL A 125 -11.37 2.88 -6.87
N SER A 126 -12.67 3.00 -6.57
CA SER A 126 -13.13 3.60 -5.32
C SER A 126 -12.81 2.67 -4.14
N LEU A 127 -12.35 3.25 -3.05
CA LEU A 127 -12.08 2.53 -1.82
C LEU A 127 -13.15 2.83 -0.78
N GLN A 128 -13.33 1.89 0.13
CA GLN A 128 -14.17 2.05 1.33
C GLN A 128 -13.29 2.13 2.56
N GLY A 129 -13.73 2.86 3.56
CA GLY A 129 -13.04 2.90 4.84
C GLY A 129 -13.21 1.59 5.61
N ASN A 130 -12.22 1.25 6.45
CA ASN A 130 -12.24 0.10 7.35
C ASN A 130 -12.60 -1.21 6.62
N SER A 131 -11.93 -1.48 5.50
CA SER A 131 -12.22 -2.64 4.65
C SER A 131 -10.93 -3.23 4.07
N PRO A 132 -10.77 -4.55 4.12
CA PRO A 132 -9.69 -5.20 3.40
C PRO A 132 -9.90 -5.18 1.90
#